data_70f8a05f8da941e5f52fff3e5485cbc5
#
_entry.id   70f8a05f8da941e5f52fff3e5485cbc5
#
_cell.length_a   1.000
_cell.length_b   1.000
_cell.length_c   1.000
_cell.angle_alpha   90.00
_cell.angle_beta   90.00
_cell.angle_gamma   90.00
#
_symmetry.space_group_name_H-M   'P 1'
#
loop_
_entity.id
_entity.type
_entity.pdbx_description
1 polymer ?
#
loop_
_entity_poly.entity_id
_entity_poly.type
_entity_poly.pdbx_seq_one_letter_code
_entity_poly.pdbx_strand_id
1 'polypeptide(L)'
;MSVLVNKNSRVIIQGFTGSEGTFHASQMIDYGTNIVGGVTPRKGGSSHLNKPVFNTVQNAKYNTDANVSIIFVPPAFAADAILESIDAEIEIIVAITEGIPIRDMIKIKSHIKNKKSTLIGPNCPGVITPEEAKVGIMPGFVFKKGNVGIVSKSGTLTYEAADQVVKSGFGISTAIGIGGDPIVGTSTLDAIKLFMKDEETKGIVMIGEIGGNYEAEAAKWILKNGNKKPVVGFIAGQTAPPGKRMGHAGAIIGGKDDTASAKMKIMGNCGLHVVQSPAKIGNKLKEVL
;
A
#
# COMPACT_ATOMS: atom_id res chain seq x y z
N MET A 1 10.98 11.53 -8.90
CA MET A 1 9.62 11.10 -9.37
C MET A 1 9.01 10.26 -8.27
N SER A 2 7.77 10.54 -7.89
CA SER A 2 7.04 9.76 -6.88
C SER A 2 6.67 8.38 -7.40
N VAL A 3 6.61 7.41 -6.52
CA VAL A 3 6.25 6.03 -6.84
C VAL A 3 4.73 5.86 -6.80
N LEU A 4 4.11 5.38 -7.88
CA LEU A 4 2.69 5.07 -8.08
C LEU A 4 1.77 6.29 -8.17
N VAL A 5 1.75 7.20 -7.17
CA VAL A 5 0.82 8.33 -7.15
C VAL A 5 1.56 9.66 -6.96
N ASN A 6 1.07 10.71 -7.61
CA ASN A 6 1.66 12.05 -7.58
C ASN A 6 0.59 13.13 -7.81
N LYS A 7 1.02 14.40 -7.90
CA LYS A 7 0.13 15.54 -8.15
C LYS A 7 -0.68 15.46 -9.46
N ASN A 8 -0.25 14.65 -10.43
CA ASN A 8 -0.95 14.45 -11.69
C ASN A 8 -1.94 13.26 -11.64
N SER A 9 -1.99 12.52 -10.53
CA SER A 9 -2.94 11.42 -10.33
C SER A 9 -4.37 11.95 -10.35
N ARG A 10 -5.22 11.41 -11.22
CA ARG A 10 -6.64 11.75 -11.36
C ARG A 10 -7.44 10.61 -10.74
N VAL A 11 -7.95 10.84 -9.54
CA VAL A 11 -8.49 9.79 -8.67
C VAL A 11 -10.01 9.75 -8.75
N ILE A 12 -10.56 8.57 -8.99
CA ILE A 12 -11.99 8.25 -8.79
C ILE A 12 -12.17 7.34 -7.58
N ILE A 13 -13.33 7.45 -6.92
CA ILE A 13 -13.65 6.71 -5.71
C ILE A 13 -14.83 5.78 -5.98
N GLN A 14 -14.66 4.48 -5.82
CA GLN A 14 -15.76 3.52 -5.83
C GLN A 14 -16.37 3.39 -4.44
N GLY A 15 -17.70 3.37 -4.37
CA GLY A 15 -18.43 3.53 -3.11
C GLY A 15 -18.53 4.98 -2.64
N PHE A 16 -18.39 5.93 -3.55
CA PHE A 16 -18.21 7.36 -3.29
C PHE A 16 -19.27 7.99 -2.39
N THR A 17 -20.54 7.58 -2.55
CA THR A 17 -21.67 8.13 -1.76
C THR A 17 -21.99 7.32 -0.51
N GLY A 18 -21.17 6.30 -0.18
CA GLY A 18 -21.25 5.58 1.09
C GLY A 18 -20.57 6.37 2.23
N SER A 19 -20.77 5.98 3.48
CA SER A 19 -20.18 6.65 4.66
C SER A 19 -18.67 6.72 4.59
N GLU A 20 -18.01 5.58 4.39
CA GLU A 20 -16.55 5.48 4.30
C GLU A 20 -16.02 6.22 3.07
N GLY A 21 -16.66 6.02 1.90
CA GLY A 21 -16.28 6.71 0.67
C GLY A 21 -16.37 8.22 0.82
N THR A 22 -17.44 8.74 1.43
CA THR A 22 -17.63 10.18 1.68
C THR A 22 -16.58 10.73 2.63
N PHE A 23 -16.38 10.07 3.78
CA PHE A 23 -15.45 10.52 4.81
C PHE A 23 -14.01 10.58 4.28
N HIS A 24 -13.54 9.49 3.68
CA HIS A 24 -12.16 9.45 3.17
C HIS A 24 -11.96 10.29 1.91
N ALA A 25 -12.99 10.45 1.07
CA ALA A 25 -12.96 11.39 -0.04
C ALA A 25 -12.71 12.82 0.43
N SER A 26 -13.45 13.27 1.44
CA SER A 26 -13.26 14.60 2.05
C SER A 26 -11.83 14.77 2.55
N GLN A 27 -11.31 13.79 3.29
CA GLN A 27 -9.94 13.81 3.80
C GLN A 27 -8.85 13.81 2.68
N MET A 28 -9.12 13.18 1.53
CA MET A 28 -8.22 13.21 0.39
C MET A 28 -8.29 14.56 -0.34
N ILE A 29 -9.48 15.14 -0.48
CA ILE A 29 -9.69 16.48 -1.05
C ILE A 29 -8.99 17.53 -0.18
N ASP A 30 -9.19 17.49 1.13
CA ASP A 30 -8.55 18.40 2.09
C ASP A 30 -7.02 18.31 2.07
N TYR A 31 -6.50 17.12 1.78
CA TYR A 31 -5.06 16.90 1.59
C TYR A 31 -4.52 17.48 0.28
N GLY A 32 -5.38 17.85 -0.67
CA GLY A 32 -5.00 18.33 -1.99
C GLY A 32 -4.92 17.24 -3.07
N THR A 33 -5.40 16.03 -2.80
CA THR A 33 -5.47 14.97 -3.82
C THR A 33 -6.49 15.34 -4.90
N ASN A 34 -6.13 15.19 -6.15
CA ASN A 34 -7.01 15.52 -7.28
C ASN A 34 -8.09 14.44 -7.48
N ILE A 35 -9.16 14.54 -6.67
CA ILE A 35 -10.37 13.72 -6.85
C ILE A 35 -11.18 14.31 -8.01
N VAL A 36 -11.37 13.52 -9.07
CA VAL A 36 -12.05 13.96 -10.29
C VAL A 36 -13.50 13.46 -10.39
N GLY A 37 -13.91 12.52 -9.54
CA GLY A 37 -15.26 11.99 -9.49
C GLY A 37 -15.36 10.73 -8.64
N GLY A 38 -16.52 10.09 -8.67
CA GLY A 38 -16.70 8.82 -8.01
C GLY A 38 -17.72 7.93 -8.71
N VAL A 39 -17.74 6.67 -8.31
CA VAL A 39 -18.62 5.64 -8.87
C VAL A 39 -19.53 5.12 -7.76
N THR A 40 -20.82 5.21 -8.01
CA THR A 40 -21.87 4.55 -7.21
C THR A 40 -22.97 4.11 -8.17
N PRO A 41 -23.16 2.80 -8.38
CA PRO A 41 -24.19 2.30 -9.28
C PRO A 41 -25.58 2.87 -8.95
N ARG A 42 -26.36 3.21 -9.98
CA ARG A 42 -27.70 3.83 -9.90
C ARG A 42 -27.73 5.27 -9.37
N LYS A 43 -26.57 5.91 -9.10
CA LYS A 43 -26.47 7.33 -8.72
C LYS A 43 -25.75 8.20 -9.76
N GLY A 44 -25.43 7.62 -10.92
CA GLY A 44 -24.83 8.36 -12.02
C GLY A 44 -25.67 9.57 -12.45
N GLY A 45 -24.99 10.66 -12.80
CA GLY A 45 -25.62 11.96 -13.13
C GLY A 45 -25.87 12.86 -11.93
N SER A 46 -25.68 12.38 -10.69
CA SER A 46 -25.71 13.21 -9.48
C SER A 46 -24.33 13.84 -9.18
N SER A 47 -24.31 14.75 -8.21
CA SER A 47 -23.08 15.34 -7.67
C SER A 47 -22.92 14.96 -6.20
N HIS A 48 -21.69 14.71 -5.74
CA HIS A 48 -21.34 14.45 -4.35
C HIS A 48 -19.99 15.09 -4.02
N LEU A 49 -19.87 15.81 -2.90
CA LEU A 49 -18.68 16.59 -2.55
C LEU A 49 -18.20 17.51 -3.72
N ASN A 50 -19.16 18.10 -4.43
CA ASN A 50 -18.94 18.92 -5.62
C ASN A 50 -18.18 18.21 -6.76
N LYS A 51 -18.26 16.88 -6.82
CA LYS A 51 -17.69 16.05 -7.89
C LYS A 51 -18.77 15.20 -8.54
N PRO A 52 -18.64 14.89 -9.86
CA PRO A 52 -19.60 14.06 -10.57
C PRO A 52 -19.60 12.61 -10.05
N VAL A 53 -20.80 12.02 -10.03
CA VAL A 53 -21.01 10.59 -9.73
C VAL A 53 -21.35 9.85 -11.00
N PHE A 54 -20.72 8.72 -11.21
CA PHE A 54 -20.92 7.84 -12.36
C PHE A 54 -21.49 6.48 -11.95
N ASN A 55 -22.12 5.77 -12.88
CA ASN A 55 -22.61 4.41 -12.62
C ASN A 55 -21.51 3.36 -12.76
N THR A 56 -20.50 3.60 -13.58
CA THR A 56 -19.42 2.66 -13.88
C THR A 56 -18.05 3.34 -13.91
N VAL A 57 -16.99 2.55 -13.66
CA VAL A 57 -15.60 3.00 -13.77
C VAL A 57 -15.27 3.42 -15.20
N GLN A 58 -15.75 2.69 -16.20
CA GLN A 58 -15.54 3.04 -17.61
C GLN A 58 -16.09 4.43 -17.95
N ASN A 59 -17.31 4.75 -17.50
CA ASN A 59 -17.90 6.08 -17.71
C ASN A 59 -17.15 7.17 -16.95
N ALA A 60 -16.72 6.87 -15.72
CA ALA A 60 -15.91 7.80 -14.93
C ALA A 60 -14.59 8.10 -15.63
N LYS A 61 -13.85 7.08 -16.06
CA LYS A 61 -12.59 7.23 -16.81
C LYS A 61 -12.78 8.04 -18.09
N TYR A 62 -13.79 7.71 -18.91
CA TYR A 62 -14.05 8.40 -20.17
C TYR A 62 -14.29 9.91 -19.98
N ASN A 63 -15.03 10.29 -18.94
CA ASN A 63 -15.40 11.70 -18.71
C ASN A 63 -14.37 12.50 -17.90
N THR A 64 -13.42 11.82 -17.22
CA THR A 64 -12.51 12.50 -16.29
C THR A 64 -11.05 12.18 -16.55
N ASP A 65 -10.71 11.32 -17.51
CA ASP A 65 -9.38 10.75 -17.74
C ASP A 65 -8.72 10.22 -16.46
N ALA A 66 -9.53 9.59 -15.60
CA ALA A 66 -9.04 9.01 -14.34
C ALA A 66 -8.03 7.89 -14.61
N ASN A 67 -6.91 7.92 -13.90
CA ASN A 67 -5.86 6.90 -13.94
C ASN A 67 -5.69 6.16 -12.62
N VAL A 68 -6.35 6.60 -11.56
CA VAL A 68 -6.33 5.98 -10.24
C VAL A 68 -7.76 5.72 -9.77
N SER A 69 -8.03 4.51 -9.26
CA SER A 69 -9.29 4.15 -8.60
C SER A 69 -9.02 3.69 -7.18
N ILE A 70 -9.74 4.26 -6.21
CA ILE A 70 -9.73 3.79 -4.83
C ILE A 70 -11.09 3.19 -4.45
N ILE A 71 -11.08 2.05 -3.73
CA ILE A 71 -12.25 1.21 -3.50
C ILE A 71 -12.60 1.17 -2.02
N PHE A 72 -13.82 1.67 -1.70
CA PHE A 72 -14.44 1.66 -0.36
C PHE A 72 -15.77 0.89 -0.36
N VAL A 73 -15.94 -0.07 -1.24
CA VAL A 73 -17.16 -0.88 -1.28
C VAL A 73 -17.10 -2.04 -0.28
N PRO A 74 -18.25 -2.56 0.19
CA PRO A 74 -18.27 -3.72 1.08
C PRO A 74 -17.58 -4.96 0.47
N PRO A 75 -17.06 -5.90 1.32
CA PRO A 75 -16.28 -7.06 0.86
C PRO A 75 -16.97 -7.91 -0.23
N ALA A 76 -18.29 -8.07 -0.14
CA ALA A 76 -19.07 -8.85 -1.12
C ALA A 76 -19.04 -8.28 -2.55
N PHE A 77 -18.71 -7.00 -2.73
CA PHE A 77 -18.68 -6.30 -4.02
C PHE A 77 -17.28 -5.82 -4.40
N ALA A 78 -16.30 -5.95 -3.50
CA ALA A 78 -14.98 -5.39 -3.72
C ALA A 78 -14.21 -6.09 -4.85
N ALA A 79 -14.42 -7.40 -5.02
CA ALA A 79 -13.82 -8.14 -6.12
C ALA A 79 -14.30 -7.64 -7.49
N ASP A 80 -15.61 -7.42 -7.64
CA ASP A 80 -16.19 -6.89 -8.87
C ASP A 80 -15.70 -5.46 -9.15
N ALA A 81 -15.60 -4.62 -8.11
CA ALA A 81 -15.08 -3.27 -8.22
C ALA A 81 -13.60 -3.24 -8.68
N ILE A 82 -12.78 -4.19 -8.21
CA ILE A 82 -11.38 -4.35 -8.67
C ILE A 82 -11.35 -4.78 -10.13
N LEU A 83 -12.13 -5.81 -10.51
CA LEU A 83 -12.19 -6.32 -11.87
C LEU A 83 -12.69 -5.25 -12.86
N GLU A 84 -13.73 -4.49 -12.49
CA GLU A 84 -14.22 -3.37 -13.28
C GLU A 84 -13.14 -2.30 -13.52
N SER A 85 -12.33 -1.99 -12.51
CA SER A 85 -11.18 -1.05 -12.66
C SER A 85 -10.11 -1.60 -13.59
N ILE A 86 -9.82 -2.91 -13.51
CA ILE A 86 -8.86 -3.57 -14.41
C ILE A 86 -9.37 -3.54 -15.85
N ASP A 87 -10.65 -3.85 -16.08
CA ASP A 87 -11.24 -3.88 -17.41
C ASP A 87 -11.38 -2.48 -18.01
N ALA A 88 -11.60 -1.47 -17.19
CA ALA A 88 -11.53 -0.07 -17.59
C ALA A 88 -10.08 0.44 -17.78
N GLU A 89 -9.06 -0.44 -17.63
CA GLU A 89 -7.65 -0.08 -17.79
C GLU A 89 -7.19 1.08 -16.88
N ILE A 90 -7.67 1.11 -15.64
CA ILE A 90 -7.16 2.02 -14.62
C ILE A 90 -5.73 1.60 -14.27
N GLU A 91 -4.79 2.55 -14.27
CA GLU A 91 -3.37 2.27 -14.06
C GLU A 91 -3.08 1.83 -12.61
N ILE A 92 -3.62 2.56 -11.63
CA ILE A 92 -3.42 2.28 -10.20
C ILE A 92 -4.78 2.03 -9.54
N ILE A 93 -4.91 0.86 -8.92
CA ILE A 93 -6.11 0.45 -8.19
C ILE A 93 -5.73 0.25 -6.73
N VAL A 94 -6.42 0.93 -5.81
CA VAL A 94 -6.19 0.82 -4.37
C VAL A 94 -7.43 0.24 -3.71
N ALA A 95 -7.32 -0.98 -3.17
CA ALA A 95 -8.42 -1.66 -2.49
C ALA A 95 -8.24 -1.58 -0.98
N ILE A 96 -9.03 -0.72 -0.32
CA ILE A 96 -8.98 -0.53 1.15
C ILE A 96 -9.68 -1.68 1.86
N THR A 97 -10.71 -2.23 1.24
CA THR A 97 -11.62 -3.22 1.82
C THR A 97 -10.89 -4.44 2.39
N GLU A 98 -11.19 -4.78 3.63
CA GLU A 98 -10.82 -6.04 4.29
C GLU A 98 -11.89 -7.10 4.05
N GLY A 99 -11.50 -8.38 4.05
CA GLY A 99 -12.43 -9.51 4.02
C GLY A 99 -12.87 -9.93 2.60
N ILE A 100 -12.13 -9.57 1.58
CA ILE A 100 -12.35 -10.12 0.24
C ILE A 100 -12.02 -11.62 0.27
N PRO A 101 -12.90 -12.50 -0.21
CA PRO A 101 -12.64 -13.93 -0.22
C PRO A 101 -11.37 -14.31 -0.98
N ILE A 102 -10.56 -15.22 -0.44
CA ILE A 102 -9.30 -15.68 -1.06
C ILE A 102 -9.54 -16.16 -2.50
N ARG A 103 -10.65 -16.88 -2.74
CA ARG A 103 -11.02 -17.37 -4.08
C ARG A 103 -11.17 -16.23 -5.08
N ASP A 104 -11.73 -15.11 -4.67
CA ASP A 104 -11.92 -13.96 -5.55
C ASP A 104 -10.59 -13.23 -5.80
N MET A 105 -9.71 -13.15 -4.79
CA MET A 105 -8.36 -12.62 -4.98
C MET A 105 -7.52 -13.49 -5.93
N ILE A 106 -7.68 -14.81 -5.93
CA ILE A 106 -7.04 -15.71 -6.92
C ILE A 106 -7.49 -15.36 -8.34
N LYS A 107 -8.82 -15.16 -8.56
CA LYS A 107 -9.35 -14.74 -9.86
C LYS A 107 -8.79 -13.40 -10.30
N ILE A 108 -8.78 -12.41 -9.40
CA ILE A 108 -8.22 -11.07 -9.65
C ILE A 108 -6.74 -11.17 -10.05
N LYS A 109 -5.92 -11.95 -9.31
CA LYS A 109 -4.50 -12.15 -9.65
C LYS A 109 -4.30 -12.79 -11.02
N SER A 110 -5.17 -13.72 -11.41
CA SER A 110 -5.15 -14.30 -12.75
C SER A 110 -5.53 -13.29 -13.82
N HIS A 111 -6.56 -12.48 -13.59
CA HIS A 111 -7.07 -11.50 -14.53
C HIS A 111 -6.11 -10.33 -14.78
N ILE A 112 -5.47 -9.83 -13.72
CA ILE A 112 -4.55 -8.69 -13.80
C ILE A 112 -3.17 -9.02 -14.40
N LYS A 113 -2.78 -10.31 -14.46
CA LYS A 113 -1.42 -10.77 -14.81
C LYS A 113 -0.88 -10.18 -16.11
N ASN A 114 -1.72 -9.96 -17.11
CA ASN A 114 -1.34 -9.46 -18.43
C ASN A 114 -1.88 -8.04 -18.70
N LYS A 115 -2.29 -7.33 -17.67
CA LYS A 115 -2.82 -5.98 -17.76
C LYS A 115 -1.78 -4.96 -17.29
N LYS A 116 -1.96 -3.70 -17.67
CA LYS A 116 -1.11 -2.60 -17.23
C LYS A 116 -1.44 -2.09 -15.83
N SER A 117 -2.57 -2.51 -15.27
CA SER A 117 -3.04 -2.10 -13.96
C SER A 117 -2.15 -2.62 -12.83
N THR A 118 -1.90 -1.80 -11.84
CA THR A 118 -1.25 -2.16 -10.58
C THR A 118 -2.27 -2.12 -9.45
N LEU A 119 -2.46 -3.24 -8.74
CA LEU A 119 -3.36 -3.34 -7.59
C LEU A 119 -2.57 -3.24 -6.28
N ILE A 120 -2.95 -2.30 -5.42
CA ILE A 120 -2.46 -2.15 -4.05
C ILE A 120 -3.54 -2.64 -3.09
N GLY A 121 -3.19 -3.47 -2.13
CA GLY A 121 -4.14 -4.15 -1.25
C GLY A 121 -4.57 -5.52 -1.78
N PRO A 122 -5.67 -6.09 -1.30
CA PRO A 122 -6.68 -5.51 -0.40
C PRO A 122 -6.21 -5.36 1.04
N ASN A 123 -7.14 -4.90 1.93
CA ASN A 123 -6.88 -4.73 3.36
C ASN A 123 -5.63 -3.86 3.61
N CYS A 124 -5.59 -2.69 3.00
CA CYS A 124 -4.43 -1.81 3.03
C CYS A 124 -4.82 -0.36 3.38
N PRO A 125 -3.88 0.45 3.89
CA PRO A 125 -4.12 1.86 4.17
C PRO A 125 -3.99 2.75 2.92
N GLY A 126 -3.57 2.20 1.79
CA GLY A 126 -3.36 2.93 0.54
C GLY A 126 -1.92 3.36 0.27
N VAL A 127 -1.76 4.45 -0.46
CA VAL A 127 -0.47 5.02 -0.87
C VAL A 127 -0.48 6.53 -0.62
N ILE A 128 0.63 7.07 -0.13
CA ILE A 128 0.81 8.51 0.03
C ILE A 128 2.18 8.94 -0.48
N THR A 129 2.19 9.96 -1.34
CA THR A 129 3.38 10.74 -1.69
C THR A 129 3.21 12.12 -1.04
N PRO A 130 3.98 12.43 0.01
CA PRO A 130 3.78 13.64 0.79
C PRO A 130 3.84 14.91 -0.08
N GLU A 131 2.91 15.84 0.19
CA GLU A 131 2.73 17.11 -0.54
C GLU A 131 2.26 16.95 -2.01
N GLU A 132 2.00 15.73 -2.47
CA GLU A 132 1.56 15.47 -3.84
C GLU A 132 0.20 14.79 -3.92
N ALA A 133 0.05 13.60 -3.31
CA ALA A 133 -1.20 12.86 -3.32
C ALA A 133 -1.31 11.87 -2.16
N LYS A 134 -2.47 11.80 -1.56
CA LYS A 134 -2.89 10.76 -0.62
C LYS A 134 -4.03 9.97 -1.25
N VAL A 135 -3.81 8.68 -1.52
CA VAL A 135 -4.83 7.77 -2.03
C VAL A 135 -5.03 6.65 -1.03
N GLY A 136 -5.93 6.89 -0.08
CA GLY A 136 -6.14 5.98 1.05
C GLY A 136 -6.57 6.66 2.33
N ILE A 137 -6.39 5.92 3.42
CA ILE A 137 -6.84 6.29 4.77
C ILE A 137 -5.70 6.79 5.67
N MET A 138 -4.48 6.88 5.15
CA MET A 138 -3.30 7.32 5.92
C MET A 138 -3.50 8.74 6.47
N PRO A 139 -3.14 9.02 7.74
CA PRO A 139 -3.19 10.36 8.33
C PRO A 139 -2.08 11.24 7.74
N GLY A 140 -2.44 12.13 6.80
CA GLY A 140 -1.46 12.91 6.02
C GLY A 140 -0.46 13.73 6.86
N PHE A 141 -0.86 14.16 8.06
CA PHE A 141 -0.04 15.00 8.94
C PHE A 141 1.21 14.32 9.52
N VAL A 142 1.27 12.97 9.52
CA VAL A 142 2.46 12.22 9.97
C VAL A 142 3.54 12.14 8.89
N PHE A 143 3.21 12.46 7.64
CA PHE A 143 4.10 12.28 6.50
C PHE A 143 4.65 13.61 6.03
N LYS A 144 5.97 13.78 6.06
CA LYS A 144 6.68 14.93 5.49
C LYS A 144 7.46 14.50 4.26
N LYS A 145 7.52 15.36 3.25
CA LYS A 145 8.28 15.10 2.02
C LYS A 145 9.76 14.90 2.29
N GLY A 146 10.36 13.93 1.63
CA GLY A 146 11.77 13.62 1.71
C GLY A 146 12.17 12.45 0.83
N ASN A 147 13.11 11.62 1.29
CA ASN A 147 13.81 10.64 0.47
C ASN A 147 13.79 9.20 1.00
N VAL A 148 12.93 8.89 1.97
CA VAL A 148 12.79 7.52 2.50
C VAL A 148 11.51 6.89 1.97
N GLY A 149 11.62 5.78 1.26
CA GLY A 149 10.48 4.96 0.85
C GLY A 149 10.02 4.07 2.01
N ILE A 150 8.71 3.90 2.17
CA ILE A 150 8.14 2.97 3.17
C ILE A 150 7.27 1.94 2.47
N VAL A 151 7.54 0.65 2.71
CA VAL A 151 6.63 -0.45 2.35
C VAL A 151 6.23 -1.22 3.60
N SER A 152 4.92 -1.42 3.79
CA SER A 152 4.39 -2.04 4.99
C SER A 152 3.16 -2.90 4.74
N LYS A 153 3.05 -4.01 5.45
CA LYS A 153 1.83 -4.82 5.54
C LYS A 153 0.82 -4.22 6.51
N SER A 154 1.30 -3.50 7.53
CA SER A 154 0.47 -2.95 8.61
C SER A 154 0.18 -1.47 8.41
N GLY A 155 -1.10 -1.07 8.50
CA GLY A 155 -1.48 0.35 8.47
C GLY A 155 -0.87 1.12 9.64
N THR A 156 -1.09 0.68 10.87
CA THR A 156 -0.61 1.38 12.09
C THR A 156 0.90 1.46 12.18
N LEU A 157 1.61 0.38 11.84
CA LEU A 157 3.09 0.41 11.82
C LEU A 157 3.65 1.28 10.68
N THR A 158 2.90 1.49 9.60
CA THR A 158 3.27 2.48 8.58
C THR A 158 3.33 3.88 9.18
N TYR A 159 2.34 4.24 10.00
CA TYR A 159 2.28 5.55 10.64
C TYR A 159 3.37 5.73 11.69
N GLU A 160 3.62 4.70 12.50
CA GLU A 160 4.73 4.69 13.46
C GLU A 160 6.07 4.85 12.76
N ALA A 161 6.31 4.11 11.68
CA ALA A 161 7.54 4.24 10.91
C ALA A 161 7.70 5.63 10.29
N ALA A 162 6.62 6.19 9.74
CA ALA A 162 6.66 7.55 9.19
C ALA A 162 7.03 8.60 10.25
N ASP A 163 6.43 8.50 11.44
CA ASP A 163 6.77 9.37 12.58
C ASP A 163 8.24 9.23 12.99
N GLN A 164 8.77 8.00 13.08
CA GLN A 164 10.17 7.73 13.37
C GLN A 164 11.13 8.31 12.32
N VAL A 165 10.78 8.16 11.04
CA VAL A 165 11.53 8.74 9.91
C VAL A 165 11.57 10.26 10.04
N VAL A 166 10.42 10.91 10.25
CA VAL A 166 10.29 12.37 10.34
C VAL A 166 11.03 12.92 11.58
N LYS A 167 10.87 12.29 12.75
CA LYS A 167 11.57 12.67 13.99
C LYS A 167 13.08 12.51 13.89
N SER A 168 13.55 11.67 12.98
CA SER A 168 14.97 11.48 12.73
C SER A 168 15.58 12.50 11.78
N GLY A 169 14.79 13.46 11.32
CA GLY A 169 15.24 14.53 10.41
C GLY A 169 15.16 14.18 8.93
N PHE A 170 14.60 13.01 8.60
CA PHE A 170 14.32 12.60 7.23
C PHE A 170 12.86 12.93 6.85
N GLY A 171 12.52 12.67 5.60
CA GLY A 171 11.15 12.70 5.11
C GLY A 171 10.88 11.51 4.21
N ILE A 172 9.65 11.37 3.78
CA ILE A 172 9.16 10.23 3.02
C ILE A 172 9.03 10.59 1.54
N SER A 173 9.60 9.78 0.66
CA SER A 173 9.39 9.89 -0.79
C SER A 173 8.01 9.36 -1.18
N THR A 174 7.69 8.15 -0.77
CA THR A 174 6.36 7.53 -0.90
C THR A 174 6.20 6.47 0.19
N ALA A 175 5.00 6.34 0.77
CA ALA A 175 4.66 5.22 1.62
C ALA A 175 3.57 4.36 0.95
N ILE A 176 3.83 3.05 0.87
CA ILE A 176 2.96 2.06 0.25
C ILE A 176 2.53 1.05 1.32
N GLY A 177 1.24 1.04 1.65
CA GLY A 177 0.64 -0.01 2.43
C GLY A 177 0.16 -1.12 1.50
N ILE A 178 0.77 -2.30 1.58
CA ILE A 178 0.44 -3.42 0.67
C ILE A 178 -0.69 -4.31 1.17
N GLY A 179 -1.06 -4.19 2.46
CA GLY A 179 -2.11 -4.98 3.08
C GLY A 179 -1.64 -6.26 3.77
N GLY A 180 -2.48 -6.74 4.68
CA GLY A 180 -2.22 -7.91 5.54
C GLY A 180 -2.90 -9.20 5.10
N ASP A 181 -3.49 -9.24 3.91
CA ASP A 181 -4.15 -10.43 3.38
C ASP A 181 -3.12 -11.43 2.80
N PRO A 182 -3.45 -12.73 2.76
CA PRO A 182 -2.55 -13.76 2.22
C PRO A 182 -2.24 -13.56 0.73
N ILE A 183 -3.19 -13.01 -0.02
CA ILE A 183 -3.06 -12.73 -1.46
C ILE A 183 -3.27 -11.24 -1.66
N VAL A 184 -2.18 -10.54 -1.99
CA VAL A 184 -2.20 -9.10 -2.27
C VAL A 184 -1.90 -8.82 -3.75
N GLY A 185 -2.34 -7.67 -4.23
CA GLY A 185 -2.07 -7.20 -5.58
C GLY A 185 -0.56 -6.99 -5.81
N THR A 186 0.02 -6.10 -5.04
CA THR A 186 1.45 -5.75 -5.05
C THR A 186 2.14 -6.36 -3.84
N SER A 187 3.20 -7.13 -4.06
CA SER A 187 4.00 -7.74 -2.98
C SER A 187 5.03 -6.76 -2.41
N THR A 188 5.63 -7.12 -1.26
CA THR A 188 6.79 -6.39 -0.71
C THR A 188 7.91 -6.26 -1.74
N LEU A 189 8.20 -7.35 -2.48
CA LEU A 189 9.23 -7.35 -3.52
C LEU A 189 8.90 -6.37 -4.65
N ASP A 190 7.65 -6.30 -5.09
CA ASP A 190 7.25 -5.37 -6.15
C ASP A 190 7.43 -3.92 -5.71
N ALA A 191 7.01 -3.56 -4.50
CA ALA A 191 7.22 -2.23 -3.93
C ALA A 191 8.72 -1.88 -3.77
N ILE A 192 9.54 -2.82 -3.29
CA ILE A 192 11.00 -2.66 -3.20
C ILE A 192 11.61 -2.39 -4.58
N LYS A 193 11.20 -3.11 -5.62
CA LYS A 193 11.68 -2.86 -7.00
C LYS A 193 11.36 -1.46 -7.49
N LEU A 194 10.17 -0.92 -7.15
CA LEU A 194 9.79 0.44 -7.48
C LEU A 194 10.70 1.45 -6.77
N PHE A 195 10.90 1.32 -5.46
CA PHE A 195 11.80 2.20 -4.70
C PHE A 195 13.27 2.11 -5.14
N MET A 196 13.74 0.93 -5.52
CA MET A 196 15.12 0.77 -6.02
C MET A 196 15.37 1.49 -7.34
N LYS A 197 14.31 1.69 -8.17
CA LYS A 197 14.36 2.43 -9.43
C LYS A 197 14.16 3.94 -9.26
N ASP A 198 13.48 4.37 -8.20
CA ASP A 198 13.16 5.77 -7.97
C ASP A 198 14.39 6.55 -7.49
N GLU A 199 14.83 7.55 -8.25
CA GLU A 199 16.03 8.33 -7.96
C GLU A 199 15.90 9.22 -6.72
N GLU A 200 14.68 9.62 -6.35
CA GLU A 200 14.42 10.44 -5.17
C GLU A 200 14.51 9.62 -3.88
N THR A 201 14.18 8.32 -3.93
CA THR A 201 14.29 7.43 -2.77
C THR A 201 15.76 7.05 -2.54
N LYS A 202 16.30 7.43 -1.37
CA LYS A 202 17.70 7.14 -0.98
C LYS A 202 17.82 5.99 0.02
N GLY A 203 16.80 5.78 0.85
CA GLY A 203 16.71 4.65 1.78
C GLY A 203 15.29 4.11 1.84
N ILE A 204 15.14 2.90 2.38
CA ILE A 204 13.86 2.21 2.41
C ILE A 204 13.60 1.66 3.81
N VAL A 205 12.36 1.81 4.28
CA VAL A 205 11.85 1.11 5.46
C VAL A 205 10.94 -0.01 5.00
N MET A 206 11.23 -1.25 5.41
CA MET A 206 10.45 -2.43 5.09
C MET A 206 9.85 -3.02 6.36
N ILE A 207 8.52 -2.97 6.47
CA ILE A 207 7.77 -3.50 7.62
C ILE A 207 6.99 -4.72 7.19
N GLY A 208 7.32 -5.82 7.81
CA GLY A 208 6.63 -7.09 7.64
C GLY A 208 6.03 -7.61 8.93
N GLU A 209 5.54 -8.82 8.86
CA GLU A 209 4.95 -9.55 9.96
C GLU A 209 5.20 -11.05 9.81
N ILE A 210 4.82 -11.82 10.82
CA ILE A 210 4.81 -13.29 10.75
C ILE A 210 3.92 -13.78 9.61
N GLY A 211 4.18 -15.00 9.13
CA GLY A 211 3.43 -15.64 8.05
C GLY A 211 3.88 -15.23 6.64
N GLY A 212 3.78 -16.19 5.73
CA GLY A 212 4.24 -16.01 4.34
C GLY A 212 5.74 -15.74 4.20
N ASN A 213 6.18 -15.38 2.99
CA ASN A 213 7.61 -15.29 2.65
C ASN A 213 7.99 -13.97 1.93
N TYR A 214 7.09 -13.01 1.81
CA TYR A 214 7.29 -11.81 1.00
C TYR A 214 8.52 -10.99 1.40
N GLU A 215 8.81 -10.85 2.70
CA GLU A 215 9.96 -10.10 3.20
C GLU A 215 11.27 -10.83 2.92
N ALA A 216 11.26 -12.16 3.06
CA ALA A 216 12.41 -13.00 2.76
C ALA A 216 12.74 -13.02 1.25
N GLU A 217 11.71 -13.07 0.40
CA GLU A 217 11.87 -12.96 -1.06
C GLU A 217 12.44 -11.60 -1.46
N ALA A 218 11.91 -10.52 -0.88
CA ALA A 218 12.43 -9.17 -1.11
C ALA A 218 13.90 -9.04 -0.68
N ALA A 219 14.26 -9.54 0.51
CA ALA A 219 15.63 -9.51 1.01
C ALA A 219 16.61 -10.30 0.11
N LYS A 220 16.25 -11.50 -0.32
CA LYS A 220 17.05 -12.30 -1.24
C LYS A 220 17.23 -11.60 -2.59
N TRP A 221 16.20 -10.95 -3.09
CA TRP A 221 16.28 -10.18 -4.33
C TRP A 221 17.21 -8.97 -4.20
N ILE A 222 17.15 -8.24 -3.06
CA ILE A 222 18.03 -7.10 -2.76
C ILE A 222 19.49 -7.57 -2.77
N LEU A 223 19.81 -8.64 -2.07
CA LEU A 223 21.17 -9.23 -2.05
C LEU A 223 21.66 -9.55 -3.46
N LYS A 224 20.83 -10.23 -4.26
CA LYS A 224 21.17 -10.63 -5.63
C LYS A 224 21.41 -9.43 -6.56
N ASN A 225 20.76 -8.28 -6.30
CA ASN A 225 20.85 -7.08 -7.14
C ASN A 225 21.74 -5.97 -6.55
N GLY A 226 22.56 -6.29 -5.55
CA GLY A 226 23.71 -5.48 -5.10
C GLY A 226 23.39 -4.37 -4.09
N ASN A 227 22.30 -4.48 -3.29
CA ASN A 227 22.01 -3.56 -2.16
C ASN A 227 22.21 -2.06 -2.49
N LYS A 228 21.66 -1.60 -3.58
CA LYS A 228 21.89 -0.25 -4.13
C LYS A 228 21.46 0.89 -3.20
N LYS A 229 20.53 0.61 -2.29
CA LYS A 229 20.01 1.56 -1.28
C LYS A 229 19.88 0.84 0.04
N PRO A 230 20.23 1.47 1.19
CA PRO A 230 20.06 0.86 2.49
C PRO A 230 18.59 0.59 2.77
N VAL A 231 18.31 -0.58 3.36
CA VAL A 231 16.97 -1.01 3.76
C VAL A 231 16.96 -1.30 5.25
N VAL A 232 16.16 -0.55 6.00
CA VAL A 232 15.90 -0.80 7.42
C VAL A 232 14.64 -1.66 7.52
N GLY A 233 14.75 -2.82 8.17
CA GLY A 233 13.68 -3.80 8.25
C GLY A 233 13.19 -4.06 9.67
N PHE A 234 11.87 -4.21 9.82
CA PHE A 234 11.23 -4.64 11.05
C PHE A 234 10.17 -5.71 10.76
N ILE A 235 10.09 -6.73 11.61
CA ILE A 235 9.07 -7.79 11.53
C ILE A 235 8.25 -7.82 12.82
N ALA A 236 6.95 -7.62 12.69
CA ALA A 236 5.99 -7.71 13.79
C ALA A 236 5.68 -9.18 14.15
N GLY A 237 5.23 -9.40 15.40
CA GLY A 237 4.79 -10.73 15.87
C GLY A 237 5.90 -11.57 16.49
N GLN A 238 6.95 -10.97 17.07
CA GLN A 238 8.08 -11.69 17.67
C GLN A 238 7.67 -12.66 18.81
N THR A 239 6.56 -12.37 19.49
CA THR A 239 6.01 -13.20 20.58
C THR A 239 4.79 -14.01 20.16
N ALA A 240 4.48 -14.04 18.88
CA ALA A 240 3.30 -14.74 18.38
C ALA A 240 3.45 -16.27 18.51
N PRO A 241 2.44 -16.99 19.04
CA PRO A 241 2.45 -18.44 19.09
C PRO A 241 2.21 -19.04 17.69
N PRO A 242 2.79 -20.22 17.40
CA PRO A 242 2.53 -20.94 16.15
C PRO A 242 1.04 -21.29 15.96
N GLY A 243 0.59 -21.27 14.71
CA GLY A 243 -0.76 -21.69 14.31
C GLY A 243 -1.90 -20.75 14.70
N LYS A 244 -1.61 -19.62 15.39
CA LYS A 244 -2.63 -18.63 15.78
C LYS A 244 -2.60 -17.45 14.84
N ARG A 245 -3.78 -17.03 14.35
CA ARG A 245 -3.95 -15.79 13.59
C ARG A 245 -3.73 -14.57 14.50
N MET A 246 -2.85 -13.66 14.10
CA MET A 246 -2.47 -12.48 14.86
C MET A 246 -2.93 -11.18 14.14
N GLY A 247 -4.24 -10.91 14.18
CA GLY A 247 -4.86 -9.77 13.51
C GLY A 247 -5.10 -10.04 12.02
N HIS A 248 -4.14 -9.77 11.17
CA HIS A 248 -4.25 -9.95 9.73
C HIS A 248 -4.49 -11.41 9.32
N ALA A 249 -5.25 -11.61 8.23
CA ALA A 249 -5.55 -12.95 7.72
C ALA A 249 -4.29 -13.71 7.27
N GLY A 250 -3.24 -12.99 6.82
CA GLY A 250 -1.94 -13.55 6.46
C GLY A 250 -0.97 -13.76 7.62
N ALA A 251 -1.26 -13.21 8.81
CA ALA A 251 -0.36 -13.25 9.97
C ALA A 251 -0.54 -14.52 10.81
N ILE A 252 -0.15 -15.65 10.25
CA ILE A 252 -0.18 -16.98 10.88
C ILE A 252 1.17 -17.67 10.64
N ILE A 253 1.81 -18.15 11.72
CA ILE A 253 3.02 -18.96 11.59
C ILE A 253 2.60 -20.38 11.17
N GLY A 254 2.85 -20.73 9.91
CA GLY A 254 2.57 -22.04 9.32
C GLY A 254 3.79 -22.93 9.23
N GLY A 255 5.00 -22.37 9.33
CA GLY A 255 6.27 -23.07 9.19
C GLY A 255 7.41 -22.49 10.01
N LYS A 256 8.62 -23.04 9.83
CA LYS A 256 9.81 -22.59 10.57
C LYS A 256 10.36 -21.24 10.03
N ASP A 257 10.17 -20.97 8.75
CA ASP A 257 10.80 -19.84 8.06
C ASP A 257 9.92 -18.58 8.05
N ASP A 258 8.67 -18.67 8.51
CA ASP A 258 7.71 -17.56 8.53
C ASP A 258 7.49 -16.96 9.92
N THR A 259 8.30 -17.34 10.89
CA THR A 259 8.40 -16.67 12.19
C THR A 259 9.11 -15.34 12.07
N ALA A 260 8.85 -14.41 12.99
CA ALA A 260 9.52 -13.11 12.97
C ALA A 260 11.06 -13.26 13.08
N SER A 261 11.54 -14.12 13.97
CA SER A 261 12.98 -14.36 14.17
C SER A 261 13.65 -14.94 12.92
N ALA A 262 13.02 -15.90 12.25
CA ALA A 262 13.56 -16.48 11.01
C ALA A 262 13.64 -15.45 9.89
N LYS A 263 12.57 -14.68 9.67
CA LYS A 263 12.57 -13.60 8.68
C LYS A 263 13.63 -12.54 8.96
N MET A 264 13.75 -12.06 10.21
CA MET A 264 14.78 -11.11 10.64
C MET A 264 16.19 -11.65 10.38
N LYS A 265 16.45 -12.94 10.68
CA LYS A 265 17.72 -13.59 10.37
C LYS A 265 18.01 -13.63 8.87
N ILE A 266 17.01 -14.00 8.05
CA ILE A 266 17.14 -14.01 6.59
C ILE A 266 17.46 -12.59 6.08
N MET A 267 16.73 -11.59 6.56
CA MET A 267 16.94 -10.20 6.17
C MET A 267 18.35 -9.71 6.52
N GLY A 268 18.82 -9.97 7.74
CA GLY A 268 20.19 -9.62 8.17
C GLY A 268 21.27 -10.33 7.33
N ASN A 269 21.10 -11.62 7.05
CA ASN A 269 22.01 -12.38 6.19
C ASN A 269 22.03 -11.86 4.73
N CYS A 270 20.97 -11.20 4.30
CA CYS A 270 20.87 -10.53 3.00
C CYS A 270 21.40 -9.09 2.99
N GLY A 271 21.96 -8.61 4.13
CA GLY A 271 22.56 -7.28 4.23
C GLY A 271 21.57 -6.16 4.53
N LEU A 272 20.36 -6.47 4.98
CA LEU A 272 19.41 -5.48 5.45
C LEU A 272 19.69 -5.13 6.92
N HIS A 273 19.43 -3.88 7.29
CA HIS A 273 19.60 -3.38 8.65
C HIS A 273 18.36 -3.64 9.50
N VAL A 274 18.37 -4.75 10.24
CA VAL A 274 17.19 -5.22 11.00
C VAL A 274 17.14 -4.56 12.38
N VAL A 275 15.96 -4.07 12.77
CA VAL A 275 15.69 -3.53 14.11
C VAL A 275 14.69 -4.40 14.87
N GLN A 276 14.87 -4.50 16.20
CA GLN A 276 14.03 -5.32 17.09
C GLN A 276 12.74 -4.58 17.53
N SER A 277 12.69 -3.27 17.33
CA SER A 277 11.56 -2.42 17.71
C SER A 277 11.32 -1.35 16.64
N PRO A 278 10.07 -1.03 16.29
CA PRO A 278 9.77 0.03 15.34
C PRO A 278 10.30 1.39 15.81
N ALA A 279 10.36 1.64 17.12
CA ALA A 279 10.91 2.85 17.70
C ALA A 279 12.42 3.09 17.40
N LYS A 280 13.13 2.06 16.89
CA LYS A 280 14.54 2.15 16.51
C LYS A 280 14.76 2.43 15.02
N ILE A 281 13.70 2.47 14.22
CA ILE A 281 13.78 2.66 12.76
C ILE A 281 14.51 3.96 12.42
N GLY A 282 14.11 5.07 13.04
CA GLY A 282 14.70 6.37 12.77
C GLY A 282 16.18 6.47 13.13
N ASN A 283 16.58 5.93 14.29
CA ASN A 283 17.99 5.89 14.69
C ASN A 283 18.82 5.03 13.72
N LYS A 284 18.29 3.89 13.30
CA LYS A 284 18.99 3.03 12.34
C LYS A 284 19.13 3.71 10.97
N LEU A 285 18.15 4.48 10.52
CA LEU A 285 18.27 5.27 9.30
C LEU A 285 19.41 6.29 9.38
N LYS A 286 19.59 6.97 10.53
CA LYS A 286 20.72 7.92 10.75
C LYS A 286 22.11 7.27 10.66
N GLU A 287 22.20 5.97 10.97
CA GLU A 287 23.46 5.23 10.91
C GLU A 287 23.83 4.79 9.47
N VAL A 288 22.84 4.65 8.60
CA VAL A 288 23.02 3.99 7.30
C VAL A 288 22.75 4.89 6.09
N LEU A 289 22.12 6.07 6.28
CA LEU A 289 21.91 7.11 5.27
C LEU A 289 22.85 8.29 5.47
#